data_e7167dd3386e9f5fb956dbd79a0b4eb7
#
_entry.id   e7167dd3386e9f5fb956dbd79a0b4eb7
#
_cell.length_a   1.000
_cell.length_b   1.000
_cell.length_c   1.000
_cell.angle_alpha   90.00
_cell.angle_beta   90.00
_cell.angle_gamma   90.00
#
_symmetry.space_group_name_H-M   'P 1'
#
loop_
_entity.id
_entity.type
_entity.pdbx_description
1 polymer ?
#
loop_
_entity_poly.entity_id
_entity_poly.type
_entity_poly.pdbx_seq_one_letter_code
_entity_poly.pdbx_strand_id
1 'polypeptide(L)'
;LRKVPENIPNNKVLIENLGKPLTSIPDPFNKFDSFGKHNNEMLKDFLNKFNFKFNFKSSTENYKSGKFNESLMRVLEKYEEIMEIILPTLRSERKKTYCPFLPICPATGKVLEIPLLEMNKKTGIVIFDNNGKKLESEIKNGNCKLQWKVDWAMRWFTFDVDFEMYGKDLTESAILSNKICRILGKKPPNGFAYELFLDEKGEKISKSK
;
A
#
# COMPACT_ATOMS: atom_id res chain seq x y z
N LEU A 1 -0.98 4.76 -8.86
CA LEU A 1 -1.15 6.20 -9.09
C LEU A 1 -2.63 6.57 -9.05
N ARG A 2 -3.05 7.44 -8.11
CA ARG A 2 -4.45 7.88 -7.99
C ARG A 2 -4.68 9.28 -8.58
N LYS A 3 -3.67 10.12 -8.60
CA LYS A 3 -3.69 11.50 -9.12
C LYS A 3 -2.37 11.78 -9.82
N VAL A 4 -2.42 12.51 -10.92
CA VAL A 4 -1.21 12.97 -11.62
C VAL A 4 -0.73 14.26 -10.94
N PRO A 5 0.55 14.35 -10.54
CA PRO A 5 1.14 15.59 -10.07
C PRO A 5 1.24 16.60 -11.21
N GLU A 6 1.05 17.90 -10.93
CA GLU A 6 0.98 18.96 -11.94
C GLU A 6 2.33 19.28 -12.59
N ASN A 7 3.43 19.14 -11.83
CA ASN A 7 4.78 19.58 -12.22
C ASN A 7 5.67 18.43 -12.74
N ILE A 8 5.09 17.41 -13.38
CA ILE A 8 5.86 16.29 -13.93
C ILE A 8 5.87 16.36 -15.46
N PRO A 9 7.03 16.20 -16.12
CA PRO A 9 7.11 16.11 -17.57
C PRO A 9 6.36 14.88 -18.07
N ASN A 10 5.94 14.90 -19.35
CA ASN A 10 5.23 13.76 -19.97
C ASN A 10 4.01 13.27 -19.17
N ASN A 11 3.26 14.19 -18.55
CA ASN A 11 2.12 13.88 -17.71
C ASN A 11 1.05 13.03 -18.42
N LYS A 12 0.99 13.04 -19.75
CA LYS A 12 0.11 12.19 -20.57
C LYS A 12 0.33 10.70 -20.25
N VAL A 13 1.57 10.25 -20.12
CA VAL A 13 1.92 8.88 -19.74
C VAL A 13 1.33 8.50 -18.38
N LEU A 14 1.33 9.45 -17.44
CA LEU A 14 0.76 9.23 -16.11
C LEU A 14 -0.77 9.16 -16.15
N ILE A 15 -1.42 10.02 -16.96
CA ILE A 15 -2.88 10.05 -17.15
C ILE A 15 -3.36 8.71 -17.71
N GLU A 16 -2.72 8.21 -18.77
CA GLU A 16 -3.05 6.93 -19.42
C GLU A 16 -2.88 5.71 -18.50
N ASN A 17 -2.03 5.85 -17.48
CA ASN A 17 -1.71 4.79 -16.53
C ASN A 17 -2.32 4.99 -15.12
N LEU A 18 -3.30 5.89 -14.97
CA LEU A 18 -4.02 6.05 -13.72
C LEU A 18 -4.62 4.73 -13.24
N GLY A 19 -4.51 4.47 -11.94
CA GLY A 19 -4.95 3.24 -11.29
C GLY A 19 -3.90 2.14 -11.21
N LYS A 20 -2.81 2.21 -12.00
CA LYS A 20 -1.74 1.21 -11.94
C LYS A 20 -0.77 1.45 -10.78
N PRO A 21 -0.07 0.40 -10.29
CA PRO A 21 1.08 0.55 -9.40
C PRO A 21 2.17 1.41 -10.06
N LEU A 22 2.88 2.24 -9.28
CA LEU A 22 3.94 3.11 -9.83
C LEU A 22 5.06 2.33 -10.54
N THR A 23 5.33 1.11 -10.11
CA THR A 23 6.31 0.21 -10.72
C THR A 23 5.87 -0.40 -12.06
N SER A 24 4.59 -0.20 -12.43
CA SER A 24 4.02 -0.62 -13.72
C SER A 24 3.73 0.56 -14.65
N ILE A 25 4.18 1.77 -14.29
CA ILE A 25 4.01 3.00 -15.05
C ILE A 25 5.36 3.38 -15.65
N PRO A 26 5.49 3.61 -16.96
CA PRO A 26 6.73 4.11 -17.55
C PRO A 26 7.21 5.39 -16.86
N ASP A 27 8.52 5.55 -16.76
CA ASP A 27 9.09 6.74 -16.12
C ASP A 27 8.85 8.00 -16.97
N PRO A 28 8.11 9.01 -16.47
CA PRO A 28 7.85 10.24 -17.22
C PRO A 28 9.13 11.07 -17.49
N PHE A 29 10.23 10.77 -16.79
CA PHE A 29 11.53 11.41 -16.96
C PHE A 29 12.45 10.64 -17.93
N ASN A 30 12.04 9.45 -18.39
CA ASN A 30 12.81 8.57 -19.29
C ASN A 30 14.21 8.18 -18.75
N LYS A 31 14.39 8.12 -17.42
CA LYS A 31 15.66 7.75 -16.79
C LYS A 31 15.71 6.30 -16.33
N PHE A 32 14.55 5.73 -16.03
CA PHE A 32 14.42 4.36 -15.51
C PHE A 32 13.27 3.62 -16.17
N ASP A 33 13.17 2.32 -15.96
CA ASP A 33 12.12 1.48 -16.56
C ASP A 33 10.72 1.82 -16.06
N SER A 34 10.60 2.41 -14.85
CA SER A 34 9.30 2.79 -14.29
C SER A 34 9.40 4.00 -13.37
N PHE A 35 8.27 4.69 -13.22
CA PHE A 35 8.15 5.80 -12.28
C PHE A 35 8.37 5.37 -10.82
N GLY A 36 7.99 4.14 -10.47
CA GLY A 36 8.31 3.57 -9.17
C GLY A 36 9.81 3.40 -8.94
N LYS A 37 10.56 2.90 -9.96
CA LYS A 37 12.01 2.78 -9.91
C LYS A 37 12.68 4.15 -9.81
N HIS A 38 12.22 5.12 -10.59
CA HIS A 38 12.72 6.51 -10.52
C HIS A 38 12.67 7.05 -9.08
N ASN A 39 11.50 6.99 -8.44
CA ASN A 39 11.34 7.49 -7.07
C ASN A 39 12.22 6.70 -6.06
N ASN A 40 12.34 5.39 -6.25
CA ASN A 40 13.17 4.55 -5.38
C ASN A 40 14.66 4.91 -5.49
N GLU A 41 15.16 5.11 -6.70
CA GLU A 41 16.57 5.49 -6.91
C GLU A 41 16.85 6.90 -6.37
N MET A 42 15.92 7.86 -6.56
CA MET A 42 16.04 9.19 -5.94
C MET A 42 16.14 9.11 -4.41
N LEU A 43 15.34 8.25 -3.77
CA LEU A 43 15.42 8.04 -2.32
C LEU A 43 16.76 7.42 -1.90
N LYS A 44 17.23 6.40 -2.62
CA LYS A 44 18.54 5.78 -2.35
C LYS A 44 19.69 6.77 -2.50
N ASP A 45 19.67 7.58 -3.55
CA ASP A 45 20.69 8.61 -3.79
C ASP A 45 20.69 9.66 -2.68
N PHE A 46 19.52 10.08 -2.23
CA PHE A 46 19.39 10.98 -1.07
C PHE A 46 20.01 10.37 0.19
N LEU A 47 19.64 9.14 0.53
CA LEU A 47 20.17 8.46 1.72
C LEU A 47 21.68 8.26 1.64
N ASN A 48 22.20 7.92 0.47
CA ASN A 48 23.64 7.75 0.24
C ASN A 48 24.42 9.07 0.38
N LYS A 49 23.85 10.20 -0.10
CA LYS A 49 24.47 11.53 0.08
C LYS A 49 24.70 11.90 1.54
N PHE A 50 23.82 11.44 2.42
CA PHE A 50 23.94 11.66 3.86
C PHE A 50 24.62 10.49 4.61
N ASN A 51 25.22 9.55 3.89
CA ASN A 51 25.90 8.38 4.45
C ASN A 51 25.03 7.50 5.37
N PHE A 52 23.71 7.47 5.14
CA PHE A 52 22.83 6.55 5.87
C PHE A 52 23.10 5.11 5.45
N LYS A 53 23.26 4.22 6.43
CA LYS A 53 23.26 2.77 6.18
C LYS A 53 21.82 2.27 6.20
N PHE A 54 21.37 1.64 5.12
CA PHE A 54 20.02 1.15 5.00
C PHE A 54 19.92 -0.13 4.17
N ASN A 55 18.85 -0.89 4.39
CA ASN A 55 18.44 -2.01 3.56
C ASN A 55 17.14 -1.64 2.83
N PHE A 56 17.23 -1.35 1.54
CA PHE A 56 16.05 -1.01 0.75
C PHE A 56 15.16 -2.24 0.52
N LYS A 57 13.88 -2.14 0.87
CA LYS A 57 12.88 -3.19 0.68
C LYS A 57 11.82 -2.72 -0.32
N SER A 58 11.90 -3.18 -1.56
CA SER A 58 10.88 -2.91 -2.57
C SER A 58 9.58 -3.65 -2.24
N SER A 59 8.48 -2.91 -2.07
CA SER A 59 7.18 -3.53 -1.84
C SER A 59 6.75 -4.42 -3.01
N THR A 60 6.91 -3.95 -4.24
CA THR A 60 6.53 -4.72 -5.43
C THR A 60 7.31 -6.03 -5.53
N GLU A 61 8.61 -6.02 -5.25
CA GLU A 61 9.43 -7.24 -5.25
C GLU A 61 8.99 -8.20 -4.15
N ASN A 62 8.74 -7.71 -2.94
CA ASN A 62 8.27 -8.55 -1.83
C ASN A 62 6.90 -9.18 -2.10
N TYR A 63 5.99 -8.46 -2.76
CA TYR A 63 4.72 -9.03 -3.21
C TYR A 63 4.92 -10.09 -4.30
N LYS A 64 5.71 -9.79 -5.34
CA LYS A 64 5.91 -10.69 -6.50
C LYS A 64 6.77 -11.91 -6.18
N SER A 65 7.77 -11.78 -5.32
CA SER A 65 8.64 -12.89 -4.92
C SER A 65 7.98 -13.88 -3.94
N GLY A 66 6.76 -13.57 -3.48
CA GLY A 66 6.07 -14.36 -2.49
C GLY A 66 6.51 -14.12 -1.04
N LYS A 67 7.40 -13.15 -0.77
CA LYS A 67 7.84 -12.84 0.60
C LYS A 67 6.67 -12.49 1.53
N PHE A 68 5.60 -11.92 0.99
CA PHE A 68 4.39 -11.58 1.73
C PHE A 68 3.31 -12.68 1.72
N ASN A 69 3.50 -13.80 1.01
CA ASN A 69 2.43 -14.81 0.82
C ASN A 69 1.88 -15.35 2.13
N GLU A 70 2.73 -15.73 3.08
CA GLU A 70 2.32 -16.21 4.40
C GLU A 70 1.55 -15.14 5.17
N SER A 71 2.07 -13.92 5.17
CA SER A 71 1.43 -12.78 5.86
C SER A 71 0.10 -12.38 5.21
N LEU A 72 -0.03 -12.48 3.89
CA LEU A 72 -1.30 -12.27 3.18
C LEU A 72 -2.34 -13.35 3.54
N MET A 73 -1.92 -14.60 3.63
CA MET A 73 -2.78 -15.68 4.13
C MET A 73 -3.21 -15.42 5.57
N ARG A 74 -2.31 -14.93 6.42
CA ARG A 74 -2.64 -14.55 7.80
C ARG A 74 -3.65 -13.40 7.86
N VAL A 75 -3.53 -12.39 6.99
CA VAL A 75 -4.53 -11.32 6.86
C VAL A 75 -5.89 -11.89 6.42
N LEU A 76 -5.91 -12.84 5.50
CA LEU A 76 -7.15 -13.49 5.04
C LEU A 76 -7.78 -14.35 6.16
N GLU A 77 -6.98 -15.07 6.91
CA GLU A 77 -7.43 -15.85 8.07
C GLU A 77 -8.12 -14.95 9.12
N LYS A 78 -7.51 -13.78 9.37
CA LYS A 78 -7.96 -12.78 10.34
C LYS A 78 -8.89 -11.70 9.77
N TYR A 79 -9.50 -11.98 8.62
CA TYR A 79 -10.30 -11.01 7.87
C TYR A 79 -11.40 -10.36 8.72
N GLU A 80 -12.21 -11.16 9.42
CA GLU A 80 -13.34 -10.66 10.20
C GLU A 80 -12.86 -9.76 11.35
N GLU A 81 -11.86 -10.20 12.11
CA GLU A 81 -11.28 -9.43 13.22
C GLU A 81 -10.71 -8.08 12.74
N ILE A 82 -10.08 -8.07 11.55
CA ILE A 82 -9.57 -6.84 10.93
C ILE A 82 -10.72 -5.92 10.50
N MET A 83 -11.78 -6.49 9.92
CA MET A 83 -12.96 -5.72 9.51
C MET A 83 -13.67 -5.08 10.69
N GLU A 84 -13.81 -5.77 11.82
CA GLU A 84 -14.43 -5.25 13.04
C GLU A 84 -13.77 -3.95 13.55
N ILE A 85 -12.45 -3.83 13.43
CA ILE A 85 -11.74 -2.62 13.87
C ILE A 85 -11.66 -1.54 12.81
N ILE A 86 -11.73 -1.87 11.53
CA ILE A 86 -11.62 -0.88 10.44
C ILE A 86 -12.98 -0.26 10.11
N LEU A 87 -14.04 -1.07 9.98
CA LEU A 87 -15.35 -0.58 9.54
C LEU A 87 -15.89 0.57 10.38
N PRO A 88 -15.78 0.59 11.73
CA PRO A 88 -16.25 1.72 12.53
C PRO A 88 -15.60 3.07 12.16
N THR A 89 -14.38 3.03 11.61
CA THR A 89 -13.61 4.24 11.26
C THR A 89 -13.96 4.81 9.88
N LEU A 90 -14.80 4.11 9.11
CA LEU A 90 -15.15 4.47 7.74
C LEU A 90 -16.52 5.15 7.68
N ARG A 91 -16.68 6.02 6.66
CA ARG A 91 -17.99 6.59 6.31
C ARG A 91 -18.91 5.51 5.74
N SER A 92 -20.22 5.69 5.88
CA SER A 92 -21.27 4.71 5.52
C SER A 92 -21.14 4.14 4.10
N GLU A 93 -20.87 4.99 3.11
CA GLU A 93 -20.68 4.57 1.72
C GLU A 93 -19.46 3.68 1.56
N ARG A 94 -18.35 4.04 2.22
CA ARG A 94 -17.10 3.28 2.14
C ARG A 94 -17.19 1.94 2.85
N LYS A 95 -18.02 1.80 3.89
CA LYS A 95 -18.24 0.53 4.59
C LYS A 95 -18.77 -0.56 3.67
N LYS A 96 -19.64 -0.18 2.71
CA LYS A 96 -20.30 -1.14 1.80
C LYS A 96 -19.34 -1.78 0.80
N THR A 97 -18.26 -1.09 0.45
CA THR A 97 -17.33 -1.52 -0.59
C THR A 97 -15.93 -1.81 -0.09
N TYR A 98 -15.68 -1.62 1.21
CA TYR A 98 -14.36 -1.82 1.76
C TYR A 98 -13.97 -3.31 1.77
N CYS A 99 -12.80 -3.59 1.22
CA CYS A 99 -12.10 -4.86 1.36
C CYS A 99 -10.63 -4.57 1.66
N PRO A 100 -9.99 -5.28 2.60
CA PRO A 100 -8.54 -5.17 2.81
C PRO A 100 -7.71 -5.50 1.57
N PHE A 101 -8.21 -6.40 0.73
CA PHE A 101 -7.55 -6.85 -0.50
C PHE A 101 -7.96 -6.01 -1.70
N LEU A 102 -6.98 -5.63 -2.51
CA LEU A 102 -7.13 -4.86 -3.74
C LEU A 102 -6.59 -5.71 -4.89
N PRO A 103 -7.44 -6.36 -5.68
CA PRO A 103 -6.97 -7.15 -6.81
C PRO A 103 -6.39 -6.25 -7.90
N ILE A 104 -5.41 -6.78 -8.62
CA ILE A 104 -4.85 -6.15 -9.82
C ILE A 104 -5.55 -6.78 -11.02
N CYS A 105 -6.25 -5.96 -11.80
CA CYS A 105 -6.95 -6.42 -13.00
C CYS A 105 -5.96 -7.02 -14.01
N PRO A 106 -6.07 -8.30 -14.40
CA PRO A 106 -5.14 -8.92 -15.34
C PRO A 106 -5.13 -8.24 -16.71
N ALA A 107 -6.29 -7.75 -17.17
CA ALA A 107 -6.41 -7.12 -18.49
C ALA A 107 -5.83 -5.71 -18.56
N THR A 108 -5.89 -4.94 -17.46
CA THR A 108 -5.52 -3.51 -17.48
C THR A 108 -4.31 -3.17 -16.60
N GLY A 109 -3.92 -4.07 -15.69
CA GLY A 109 -2.90 -3.83 -14.67
C GLY A 109 -3.32 -2.82 -13.59
N LYS A 110 -4.59 -2.38 -13.57
CA LYS A 110 -5.10 -1.43 -12.58
C LYS A 110 -5.43 -2.12 -11.25
N VAL A 111 -5.13 -1.44 -10.16
CA VAL A 111 -5.57 -1.81 -8.81
C VAL A 111 -7.02 -1.45 -8.65
N LEU A 112 -7.86 -2.43 -8.31
CA LEU A 112 -9.30 -2.25 -8.17
C LEU A 112 -9.71 -2.12 -6.70
N GLU A 113 -10.63 -1.18 -6.43
CA GLU A 113 -11.29 -1.03 -5.12
C GLU A 113 -12.74 -1.50 -5.27
N ILE A 114 -12.95 -2.79 -5.23
CA ILE A 114 -14.23 -3.45 -5.50
C ILE A 114 -14.63 -4.37 -4.36
N PRO A 115 -15.96 -4.61 -4.15
CA PRO A 115 -16.45 -5.44 -3.06
C PRO A 115 -15.99 -6.89 -3.18
N LEU A 116 -15.71 -7.50 -2.04
CA LEU A 116 -15.47 -8.93 -1.93
C LEU A 116 -16.81 -9.66 -1.88
N LEU A 117 -16.93 -10.73 -2.68
CA LEU A 117 -18.10 -11.63 -2.67
C LEU A 117 -17.82 -12.91 -1.86
N GLU A 118 -16.69 -13.56 -2.17
CA GLU A 118 -16.37 -14.86 -1.62
C GLU A 118 -14.87 -14.94 -1.32
N MET A 119 -14.48 -15.71 -0.30
CA MET A 119 -13.08 -15.98 0.01
C MET A 119 -12.87 -17.43 0.43
N ASN A 120 -11.77 -18.01 -0.01
CA ASN A 120 -11.33 -19.32 0.42
C ASN A 120 -10.05 -19.18 1.24
N LYS A 121 -10.20 -19.27 2.56
CA LYS A 121 -9.09 -19.11 3.53
C LYS A 121 -8.03 -20.21 3.46
N LYS A 122 -8.31 -21.35 2.80
CA LYS A 122 -7.33 -22.43 2.63
C LYS A 122 -6.43 -22.20 1.42
N THR A 123 -7.02 -21.77 0.30
CA THR A 123 -6.29 -21.60 -0.96
C THR A 123 -5.74 -20.19 -1.15
N GLY A 124 -6.37 -19.17 -0.57
CA GLY A 124 -6.07 -17.77 -0.81
C GLY A 124 -6.74 -17.23 -2.06
N ILE A 125 -7.74 -17.94 -2.59
CA ILE A 125 -8.56 -17.47 -3.71
C ILE A 125 -9.67 -16.57 -3.16
N VAL A 126 -9.88 -15.44 -3.80
CA VAL A 126 -10.89 -14.45 -3.47
C VAL A 126 -11.66 -14.07 -4.73
N ILE A 127 -12.97 -13.84 -4.58
CA ILE A 127 -13.87 -13.46 -5.67
C ILE A 127 -14.44 -12.10 -5.36
N PHE A 128 -14.31 -11.18 -6.29
CA PHE A 128 -14.77 -9.80 -6.19
C PHE A 128 -15.93 -9.52 -7.16
N ASP A 129 -16.76 -8.54 -6.81
CA ASP A 129 -17.72 -7.97 -7.74
C ASP A 129 -17.11 -6.85 -8.57
N ASN A 130 -16.90 -7.10 -9.84
CA ASN A 130 -16.43 -6.11 -10.80
C ASN A 130 -17.59 -5.69 -11.71
N ASN A 131 -18.46 -4.79 -11.20
CA ASN A 131 -19.65 -4.30 -11.90
C ASN A 131 -20.58 -5.44 -12.37
N GLY A 132 -20.93 -6.35 -11.48
CA GLY A 132 -21.80 -7.50 -11.74
C GLY A 132 -21.08 -8.69 -12.40
N LYS A 133 -19.78 -8.58 -12.67
CA LYS A 133 -18.95 -9.69 -13.16
C LYS A 133 -18.05 -10.20 -12.04
N LYS A 134 -18.03 -11.52 -11.83
CA LYS A 134 -17.11 -12.13 -10.87
C LYS A 134 -15.67 -12.01 -11.38
N LEU A 135 -14.79 -11.45 -10.54
CA LEU A 135 -13.35 -11.42 -10.76
C LEU A 135 -12.70 -12.32 -9.72
N GLU A 136 -12.17 -13.46 -10.13
CA GLU A 136 -11.37 -14.33 -9.30
C GLU A 136 -9.92 -13.85 -9.27
N SER A 137 -9.31 -13.85 -8.10
CA SER A 137 -7.91 -13.51 -7.91
C SER A 137 -7.30 -14.32 -6.77
N GLU A 138 -6.06 -14.76 -6.93
CA GLU A 138 -5.25 -15.24 -5.84
C GLU A 138 -4.63 -14.04 -5.10
N ILE A 139 -4.66 -14.04 -3.76
CA ILE A 139 -4.10 -12.93 -2.97
C ILE A 139 -2.56 -12.89 -2.99
N LYS A 140 -1.92 -13.97 -3.42
CA LYS A 140 -0.46 -14.17 -3.42
C LYS A 140 0.21 -13.67 -4.69
N ASN A 141 1.57 -13.69 -4.67
CA ASN A 141 2.43 -13.50 -5.84
C ASN A 141 2.23 -12.16 -6.59
N GLY A 142 1.72 -11.15 -5.89
CA GLY A 142 1.53 -9.81 -6.46
C GLY A 142 0.24 -9.63 -7.26
N ASN A 143 -0.69 -10.61 -7.26
CA ASN A 143 -2.00 -10.46 -7.91
C ASN A 143 -2.98 -9.59 -7.13
N CYS A 144 -2.79 -9.48 -5.82
CA CYS A 144 -3.46 -8.52 -4.95
C CYS A 144 -2.44 -7.70 -4.17
N LYS A 145 -2.84 -6.52 -3.76
CA LYS A 145 -2.16 -5.74 -2.72
C LYS A 145 -3.13 -5.44 -1.59
N LEU A 146 -2.62 -4.98 -0.46
CA LEU A 146 -3.47 -4.58 0.66
C LEU A 146 -3.79 -3.08 0.67
N GLN A 147 -4.90 -2.72 1.30
CA GLN A 147 -5.20 -1.36 1.72
C GLN A 147 -4.13 -0.85 2.69
N TRP A 148 -3.83 0.45 2.64
CA TRP A 148 -2.71 1.10 3.32
C TRP A 148 -2.48 0.68 4.77
N LYS A 149 -3.49 0.75 5.63
CA LYS A 149 -3.32 0.47 7.07
C LYS A 149 -3.04 -1.01 7.35
N VAL A 150 -3.65 -1.89 6.56
CA VAL A 150 -3.44 -3.34 6.65
C VAL A 150 -2.09 -3.73 6.06
N ASP A 151 -1.69 -3.12 4.94
CA ASP A 151 -0.37 -3.30 4.32
C ASP A 151 0.76 -2.87 5.27
N TRP A 152 0.58 -1.76 5.98
CA TRP A 152 1.56 -1.26 6.94
C TRP A 152 1.75 -2.22 8.11
N ALA A 153 0.66 -2.68 8.71
CA ALA A 153 0.69 -3.70 9.76
C ALA A 153 1.28 -5.04 9.29
N MET A 154 0.92 -5.49 8.08
CA MET A 154 1.48 -6.70 7.47
C MET A 154 3.00 -6.58 7.29
N ARG A 155 3.53 -5.44 6.90
CA ARG A 155 4.98 -5.22 6.77
C ARG A 155 5.67 -5.32 8.13
N TRP A 156 5.11 -4.70 9.17
CA TRP A 156 5.64 -4.83 10.52
C TRP A 156 5.67 -6.29 10.96
N PHE A 157 4.60 -7.02 10.69
CA PHE A 157 4.51 -8.44 10.98
C PHE A 157 5.54 -9.26 10.20
N THR A 158 5.71 -9.00 8.90
CA THR A 158 6.61 -9.79 8.03
C THR A 158 8.08 -9.55 8.32
N PHE A 159 8.46 -8.32 8.63
CA PHE A 159 9.85 -7.91 8.79
C PHE A 159 10.30 -7.80 10.26
N ASP A 160 9.45 -8.15 11.22
CA ASP A 160 9.72 -8.01 12.66
C ASP A 160 10.24 -6.60 13.01
N VAL A 161 9.47 -5.57 12.60
CA VAL A 161 9.88 -4.18 12.78
C VAL A 161 9.79 -3.79 14.26
N ASP A 162 10.90 -3.35 14.83
CA ASP A 162 11.00 -2.93 16.24
C ASP A 162 10.64 -1.47 16.46
N PHE A 163 10.92 -0.63 15.46
CA PHE A 163 10.74 0.82 15.55
C PHE A 163 10.26 1.41 14.22
N GLU A 164 9.24 2.27 14.28
CA GLU A 164 8.65 2.93 13.12
C GLU A 164 8.55 4.43 13.35
N MET A 165 9.09 5.23 12.41
CA MET A 165 8.95 6.69 12.42
C MET A 165 7.93 7.12 11.38
N TYR A 166 7.02 8.02 11.76
CA TYR A 166 6.00 8.52 10.85
C TYR A 166 5.63 9.97 11.14
N GLY A 167 5.15 10.69 10.12
CA GLY A 167 4.64 12.03 10.31
C GLY A 167 3.37 12.04 11.16
N LYS A 168 3.17 13.07 11.96
CA LYS A 168 2.02 13.24 12.88
C LYS A 168 0.66 13.06 12.20
N ASP A 169 0.56 13.38 10.92
CA ASP A 169 -0.64 13.17 10.10
C ASP A 169 -1.00 11.69 9.88
N LEU A 170 -0.12 10.76 10.18
CA LEU A 170 -0.36 9.32 10.09
C LEU A 170 -0.70 8.67 11.43
N THR A 171 -0.80 9.44 12.52
CA THR A 171 -1.04 8.91 13.89
C THR A 171 -2.27 8.00 13.96
N GLU A 172 -3.41 8.43 13.42
CA GLU A 172 -4.63 7.62 13.37
C GLU A 172 -4.43 6.30 12.59
N SER A 173 -3.65 6.36 11.51
CA SER A 173 -3.32 5.16 10.73
C SER A 173 -2.40 4.22 11.51
N ALA A 174 -1.42 4.76 12.23
CA ALA A 174 -0.53 3.98 13.08
C ALA A 174 -1.28 3.27 14.22
N ILE A 175 -2.22 3.95 14.87
CA ILE A 175 -3.08 3.36 15.92
C ILE A 175 -3.84 2.15 15.38
N LEU A 176 -4.46 2.26 14.19
CA LEU A 176 -5.16 1.15 13.57
C LEU A 176 -4.22 0.03 13.14
N SER A 177 -3.09 0.37 12.51
CA SER A 177 -2.09 -0.61 12.11
C SER A 177 -1.50 -1.36 13.30
N ASN A 178 -1.32 -0.70 14.46
CA ASN A 178 -0.92 -1.34 15.71
C ASN A 178 -1.93 -2.42 16.18
N LYS A 179 -3.23 -2.12 16.11
CA LYS A 179 -4.29 -3.09 16.42
C LYS A 179 -4.25 -4.26 15.47
N ILE A 180 -4.12 -4.01 14.17
CA ILE A 180 -4.04 -5.05 13.14
C ILE A 180 -2.80 -5.92 13.36
N CYS A 181 -1.64 -5.35 13.64
CA CYS A 181 -0.41 -6.11 13.91
C CYS A 181 -0.59 -7.11 15.07
N ARG A 182 -1.29 -6.70 16.14
CA ARG A 182 -1.65 -7.60 17.25
C ARG A 182 -2.61 -8.71 16.82
N ILE A 183 -3.61 -8.41 16.00
CA ILE A 183 -4.52 -9.42 15.42
C ILE A 183 -3.75 -10.44 14.57
N LEU A 184 -2.74 -9.99 13.82
CA LEU A 184 -1.87 -10.88 13.05
C LEU A 184 -1.00 -11.77 13.95
N GLY A 185 -0.82 -11.43 15.22
CA GLY A 185 -0.13 -12.25 16.22
C GLY A 185 1.27 -11.76 16.60
N LYS A 186 1.62 -10.50 16.27
CA LYS A 186 2.89 -9.89 16.71
C LYS A 186 2.69 -8.59 17.47
N LYS A 187 3.67 -8.26 18.31
CA LYS A 187 3.76 -6.95 18.95
C LYS A 187 4.04 -5.90 17.86
N PRO A 188 3.28 -4.79 17.81
CA PRO A 188 3.60 -3.69 16.90
C PRO A 188 4.91 -3.00 17.31
N PRO A 189 5.57 -2.28 16.36
CA PRO A 189 6.77 -1.52 16.66
C PRO A 189 6.52 -0.40 17.67
N ASN A 190 7.57 0.04 18.34
CA ASN A 190 7.54 1.30 19.05
C ASN A 190 7.45 2.43 18.02
N GLY A 191 6.47 3.31 18.18
CA GLY A 191 6.23 4.40 17.23
C GLY A 191 6.85 5.70 17.68
N PHE A 192 7.36 6.48 16.73
CA PHE A 192 7.78 7.87 16.93
C PHE A 192 7.09 8.76 15.89
N ALA A 193 6.22 9.66 16.36
CA ALA A 193 5.58 10.65 15.50
C ALA A 193 6.40 11.94 15.49
N TYR A 194 6.87 12.36 14.30
CA TYR A 194 7.53 13.65 14.13
C TYR A 194 6.56 14.70 13.56
N GLU A 195 6.84 15.96 13.82
CA GLU A 195 6.03 17.08 13.33
C GLU A 195 6.11 17.20 11.81
N LEU A 196 5.12 17.86 11.22
CA LEU A 196 5.06 18.10 9.78
C LEU A 196 6.18 19.06 9.35
N PHE A 197 6.76 18.77 8.18
CA PHE A 197 7.64 19.73 7.53
C PHE A 197 6.82 20.88 6.98
N LEU A 198 7.18 22.10 7.36
CA LEU A 198 6.49 23.33 6.97
C LEU A 198 7.37 24.12 6.00
N ASP A 199 6.75 24.86 5.10
CA ASP A 199 7.42 25.85 4.27
C ASP A 199 7.68 27.16 5.04
N GLU A 200 8.28 28.14 4.37
CA GLU A 200 8.60 29.45 4.98
C GLU A 200 7.38 30.22 5.49
N LYS A 201 6.19 29.86 5.04
CA LYS A 201 4.91 30.45 5.47
C LYS A 201 4.24 29.67 6.60
N GLY A 202 4.87 28.58 7.07
CA GLY A 202 4.29 27.70 8.08
C GLY A 202 3.21 26.75 7.53
N GLU A 203 3.11 26.59 6.21
CA GLU A 203 2.17 25.67 5.57
C GLU A 203 2.83 24.30 5.34
N LYS A 204 2.03 23.23 5.46
CA LYS A 204 2.54 21.87 5.20
C LYS A 204 3.09 21.74 3.78
N ILE A 205 4.35 21.31 3.66
CA ILE A 205 4.94 20.94 2.38
C ILE A 205 4.19 19.74 1.81
N SER A 206 3.61 19.90 0.62
CA SER A 206 2.86 18.85 -0.06
C SER A 206 3.40 18.60 -1.47
N LYS A 207 3.21 17.37 -1.98
CA LYS A 207 3.63 16.97 -3.33
C LYS A 207 2.89 17.70 -4.47
N SER A 208 1.83 18.42 -4.15
CA SER A 208 0.97 19.11 -5.10
C SER A 208 1.15 20.64 -5.07
N LYS A 209 2.19 21.13 -4.37
CA LYS A 209 2.62 22.53 -4.41
C LYS A 209 3.97 22.65 -5.07
#